data_238fb0c8fb650c48f1391c64fc6c9c96
#
_entry.id   238fb0c8fb650c48f1391c64fc6c9c96
#
_cell.length_a   1.000
_cell.length_b   1.000
_cell.length_c   1.000
_cell.angle_alpha   90.00
_cell.angle_beta   90.00
_cell.angle_gamma   90.00
#
_symmetry.space_group_name_H-M   'P 1'
#
loop_
_entity.id
_entity.type
_entity.pdbx_description
1 polymer ?
#
loop_
_entity_poly.entity_id
_entity_poly.type
_entity_poly.pdbx_seq_one_letter_code
_entity_poly.pdbx_strand_id
1 'polypeptide(L)'
;MTMKRTQTALFAIFVFADILAAQKSPTVIEIPAAVAETEAEMKPYGEIIEHTRVKIEMLPIPSGKYLLGSPATEKHRRADEGPQREVTLEPFWMGKTEITWNAYDVWMSDIDIQIRKVYGKKANARDLLADPLTISKPTAPYTDMSFGMGTRSYPAICMTQHAARTFCQWLSAKTGRYYRLPTEAEWEYACRAGTTTAYSFGDNAKNLGEYAWFYDNAGEQYQKVGRKLPNPWGLHDMHGNVSEWVLDQYDEAGYAKLGKQLNNPLSVPAILFPRTVRGGSWQDAATQLRSAVRVASTEDWKEQDPQIPQSIWYHTDALHVGFRIVRPLRTPSAAELKNKWNKSEPAQYDKDNPKEFKE
;
A
#
# COMPACT_ATOMS: atom_id res chain seq x y z
N MET A 1 -37.62 12.76 -55.39
CA MET A 1 -37.42 11.30 -55.60
C MET A 1 -36.48 10.81 -54.50
N THR A 2 -37.12 10.31 -53.48
CA THR A 2 -36.56 9.92 -52.19
C THR A 2 -36.11 8.47 -52.25
N MET A 3 -34.90 8.16 -51.86
CA MET A 3 -34.59 6.79 -51.51
C MET A 3 -33.71 6.69 -50.25
N LYS A 4 -34.33 6.03 -49.31
CA LYS A 4 -33.86 5.61 -48.00
C LYS A 4 -32.54 4.86 -48.04
N ARG A 5 -31.62 5.19 -47.13
CA ARG A 5 -30.59 4.26 -46.64
C ARG A 5 -30.68 4.17 -45.13
N THR A 6 -31.46 3.21 -44.68
CA THR A 6 -31.47 2.70 -43.32
C THR A 6 -31.21 1.20 -43.41
N GLN A 7 -30.44 0.70 -42.47
CA GLN A 7 -30.03 -0.70 -42.23
C GLN A 7 -28.62 -1.05 -42.67
N THR A 8 -27.69 -0.89 -41.75
CA THR A 8 -26.62 -1.88 -41.47
C THR A 8 -25.81 -1.36 -40.26
N ALA A 9 -26.30 -1.44 -39.07
CA ALA A 9 -25.57 -1.19 -37.83
C ALA A 9 -26.13 -2.01 -36.66
N LEU A 10 -26.43 -3.31 -36.88
CA LEU A 10 -26.95 -4.16 -35.80
C LEU A 10 -26.37 -5.58 -35.79
N PHE A 11 -25.19 -5.82 -36.36
CA PHE A 11 -24.62 -7.19 -36.41
C PHE A 11 -23.23 -7.33 -35.77
N ALA A 12 -22.67 -6.24 -35.21
CA ALA A 12 -21.30 -6.28 -34.65
C ALA A 12 -21.25 -6.44 -33.11
N ILE A 13 -22.37 -6.43 -32.42
CA ILE A 13 -22.39 -6.43 -30.93
C ILE A 13 -22.47 -7.86 -30.34
N PHE A 14 -22.88 -8.86 -31.10
CA PHE A 14 -23.05 -10.23 -30.58
C PHE A 14 -21.83 -11.16 -30.71
N VAL A 15 -20.81 -10.80 -31.48
CA VAL A 15 -19.61 -11.66 -31.65
C VAL A 15 -18.53 -11.40 -30.60
N PHE A 16 -18.58 -10.28 -29.88
CA PHE A 16 -17.62 -10.00 -28.81
C PHE A 16 -17.93 -10.64 -27.46
N ALA A 17 -19.15 -11.04 -27.21
CA ALA A 17 -19.55 -11.67 -25.95
C ALA A 17 -19.10 -13.15 -25.84
N ASP A 18 -19.02 -13.88 -26.94
CA ASP A 18 -18.68 -15.29 -26.94
C ASP A 18 -17.16 -15.56 -26.96
N ILE A 19 -16.32 -14.58 -27.31
CA ILE A 19 -14.86 -14.72 -27.28
C ILE A 19 -14.32 -14.58 -25.85
N LEU A 20 -15.05 -13.93 -24.94
CA LEU A 20 -14.65 -13.81 -23.52
C LEU A 20 -14.90 -15.08 -22.69
N ALA A 21 -15.73 -16.00 -23.15
CA ALA A 21 -16.14 -17.18 -22.38
C ALA A 21 -15.17 -18.37 -22.45
N ALA A 22 -14.11 -18.32 -23.27
CA ALA A 22 -13.18 -19.42 -23.49
C ALA A 22 -11.72 -19.14 -23.09
N GLN A 23 -11.41 -17.98 -22.53
CA GLN A 23 -10.07 -17.77 -21.97
C GLN A 23 -9.98 -18.51 -20.63
N LYS A 24 -9.19 -19.61 -20.61
CA LYS A 24 -8.76 -20.24 -19.36
C LYS A 24 -8.24 -19.15 -18.44
N SER A 25 -8.73 -19.12 -17.19
CA SER A 25 -8.20 -18.20 -16.18
C SER A 25 -6.67 -18.26 -16.19
N PRO A 26 -5.98 -17.11 -16.14
CA PRO A 26 -4.54 -17.08 -16.15
C PRO A 26 -3.95 -17.95 -15.04
N THR A 27 -2.91 -18.73 -15.36
CA THR A 27 -2.25 -19.60 -14.38
C THR A 27 -1.62 -18.75 -13.26
N VAL A 28 -1.90 -19.08 -12.03
CA VAL A 28 -1.30 -18.47 -10.84
C VAL A 28 -0.13 -19.34 -10.40
N ILE A 29 1.01 -18.73 -9.99
CA ILE A 29 2.06 -19.50 -9.32
C ILE A 29 1.45 -20.13 -8.08
N GLU A 30 1.52 -21.46 -8.00
CA GLU A 30 1.02 -22.19 -6.86
C GLU A 30 1.90 -21.94 -5.65
N ILE A 31 1.31 -21.37 -4.61
CA ILE A 31 1.91 -21.21 -3.29
C ILE A 31 0.91 -21.82 -2.30
N PRO A 32 1.06 -23.10 -1.95
CA PRO A 32 0.07 -23.80 -1.11
C PRO A 32 -0.22 -23.06 0.21
N ALA A 33 0.79 -22.46 0.82
CA ALA A 33 0.62 -21.69 2.05
C ALA A 33 -0.16 -20.37 1.88
N ALA A 34 -0.36 -19.91 0.63
CA ALA A 34 -1.17 -18.73 0.33
C ALA A 34 -2.64 -19.07 0.08
N VAL A 35 -3.02 -20.34 0.10
CA VAL A 35 -4.39 -20.80 -0.08
C VAL A 35 -5.01 -21.01 1.29
N ALA A 36 -6.11 -20.31 1.56
CA ALA A 36 -6.94 -20.50 2.76
C ALA A 36 -8.37 -20.04 2.43
N GLU A 37 -9.35 -20.79 2.90
CA GLU A 37 -10.78 -20.43 2.85
C GLU A 37 -11.26 -19.90 4.21
N THR A 38 -10.58 -20.31 5.27
CA THR A 38 -10.88 -19.94 6.65
C THR A 38 -9.65 -19.32 7.34
N GLU A 39 -9.88 -18.55 8.38
CA GLU A 39 -8.82 -17.96 9.18
C GLU A 39 -7.86 -19.02 9.78
N ALA A 40 -8.41 -20.15 10.22
CA ALA A 40 -7.63 -21.24 10.82
C ALA A 40 -6.62 -21.88 9.84
N GLU A 41 -6.87 -21.76 8.54
CA GLU A 41 -5.99 -22.27 7.49
C GLU A 41 -4.89 -21.30 7.09
N MET A 42 -4.98 -20.03 7.51
CA MET A 42 -4.02 -18.99 7.14
C MET A 42 -2.62 -19.33 7.67
N LYS A 43 -1.64 -19.29 6.79
CA LYS A 43 -0.22 -19.56 7.10
C LYS A 43 0.65 -18.42 6.60
N PRO A 44 1.83 -18.20 7.19
CA PRO A 44 2.85 -17.37 6.59
C PRO A 44 3.24 -17.90 5.21
N TYR A 45 3.42 -17.02 4.24
CA TYR A 45 3.89 -17.41 2.91
C TYR A 45 4.80 -16.33 2.31
N GLY A 46 5.50 -16.69 1.27
CA GLY A 46 6.27 -15.76 0.47
C GLY A 46 5.64 -15.58 -0.90
N GLU A 47 5.17 -14.36 -1.20
CA GLU A 47 4.71 -14.03 -2.54
C GLU A 47 5.90 -13.89 -3.48
N ILE A 48 5.89 -14.64 -4.56
CA ILE A 48 6.98 -14.68 -5.55
C ILE A 48 6.61 -13.82 -6.74
N ILE A 49 7.46 -12.84 -7.06
CA ILE A 49 7.32 -12.09 -8.30
C ILE A 49 7.98 -12.91 -9.41
N GLU A 50 7.15 -13.48 -10.28
CA GLU A 50 7.55 -14.38 -11.35
C GLU A 50 8.67 -13.79 -12.22
N HIS A 51 9.53 -14.65 -12.74
CA HIS A 51 10.75 -14.35 -13.51
C HIS A 51 11.86 -13.64 -12.72
N THR A 52 11.62 -13.27 -11.47
CA THR A 52 12.61 -12.65 -10.58
C THR A 52 12.99 -13.57 -9.43
N ARG A 53 13.92 -13.12 -8.58
CA ARG A 53 14.24 -13.79 -7.30
C ARG A 53 13.58 -13.07 -6.12
N VAL A 54 12.70 -12.12 -6.39
CA VAL A 54 12.06 -11.31 -5.36
C VAL A 54 10.93 -12.09 -4.71
N LYS A 55 10.95 -12.07 -3.38
CA LYS A 55 9.95 -12.68 -2.52
C LYS A 55 9.51 -11.65 -1.47
N ILE A 56 8.20 -11.49 -1.32
CA ILE A 56 7.59 -10.65 -0.28
C ILE A 56 7.01 -11.58 0.79
N GLU A 57 7.51 -11.51 2.01
CA GLU A 57 7.02 -12.33 3.11
C GLU A 57 5.70 -11.76 3.66
N MET A 58 4.68 -12.61 3.77
CA MET A 58 3.34 -12.27 4.22
C MET A 58 3.01 -13.06 5.48
N LEU A 59 2.56 -12.39 6.53
CA LEU A 59 2.16 -13.01 7.80
C LEU A 59 0.64 -12.92 7.99
N PRO A 60 -0.02 -13.97 8.49
CA PRO A 60 -1.44 -13.96 8.81
C PRO A 60 -1.69 -13.08 10.03
N ILE A 61 -2.68 -12.21 9.93
CA ILE A 61 -3.18 -11.34 10.98
C ILE A 61 -4.59 -11.84 11.32
N PRO A 62 -4.87 -12.22 12.57
CA PRO A 62 -6.16 -12.76 12.95
C PRO A 62 -7.27 -11.70 12.86
N SER A 63 -8.50 -12.16 12.72
CA SER A 63 -9.66 -11.30 12.94
C SER A 63 -9.74 -10.85 14.39
N GLY A 64 -10.38 -9.72 14.65
CA GLY A 64 -10.56 -9.29 16.03
C GLY A 64 -11.18 -7.92 16.21
N LYS A 65 -11.30 -7.55 17.47
CA LYS A 65 -11.74 -6.23 17.91
C LYS A 65 -10.65 -5.54 18.70
N TYR A 66 -10.54 -4.24 18.53
CA TYR A 66 -9.64 -3.43 19.33
C TYR A 66 -10.13 -1.98 19.40
N LEU A 67 -9.52 -1.18 20.25
CA LEU A 67 -9.77 0.26 20.35
C LEU A 67 -8.79 1.01 19.44
N LEU A 68 -9.28 1.51 18.31
CA LEU A 68 -8.54 2.38 17.39
C LEU A 68 -8.29 3.73 18.07
N GLY A 69 -7.04 4.19 18.01
CA GLY A 69 -6.59 5.42 18.63
C GLY A 69 -6.03 5.22 20.05
N SER A 70 -5.69 6.31 20.72
CA SER A 70 -5.07 6.29 22.05
C SER A 70 -6.03 6.77 23.15
N PRO A 71 -5.91 6.22 24.40
CA PRO A 71 -6.69 6.71 25.53
C PRO A 71 -6.26 8.13 25.91
N ALA A 72 -7.18 8.90 26.51
CA ALA A 72 -6.90 10.27 26.94
C ALA A 72 -5.73 10.41 27.93
N THR A 73 -5.38 9.31 28.59
CA THR A 73 -4.29 9.22 29.59
C THR A 73 -2.93 8.88 28.97
N GLU A 74 -2.87 8.53 27.67
CA GLU A 74 -1.60 8.18 27.04
C GLU A 74 -0.68 9.41 26.95
N LYS A 75 0.56 9.25 27.38
CA LYS A 75 1.56 10.33 27.32
C LYS A 75 1.84 10.71 25.86
N HIS A 76 2.01 12.00 25.61
CA HIS A 76 2.29 12.57 24.28
C HIS A 76 1.17 12.34 23.26
N ARG A 77 -0.03 11.94 23.70
CA ARG A 77 -1.21 11.80 22.87
C ARG A 77 -1.53 13.12 22.17
N ARG A 78 -1.90 13.04 20.90
CA ARG A 78 -2.39 14.15 20.09
C ARG A 78 -3.91 14.13 19.99
N ALA A 79 -4.53 15.25 19.66
CA ALA A 79 -5.98 15.37 19.54
C ALA A 79 -6.56 14.45 18.47
N ASP A 80 -5.84 14.30 17.35
CA ASP A 80 -6.23 13.49 16.18
C ASP A 80 -6.17 11.96 16.40
N GLU A 81 -5.61 11.52 17.54
CA GLU A 81 -5.58 10.10 17.94
C GLU A 81 -6.87 9.64 18.65
N GLY A 82 -7.90 10.45 18.68
CA GLY A 82 -9.14 10.12 19.37
C GLY A 82 -10.38 10.81 18.80
N PRO A 83 -11.54 10.52 19.39
CA PRO A 83 -11.79 9.59 20.50
C PRO A 83 -11.51 8.13 20.11
N GLN A 84 -11.14 7.30 21.10
CA GLN A 84 -11.01 5.84 20.85
C GLN A 84 -12.32 5.26 20.33
N ARG A 85 -12.22 4.36 19.36
CA ARG A 85 -13.36 3.70 18.72
C ARG A 85 -13.12 2.19 18.68
N GLU A 86 -14.08 1.41 19.21
CA GLU A 86 -14.04 -0.04 19.00
C GLU A 86 -14.28 -0.36 17.52
N VAL A 87 -13.33 -1.04 16.90
CA VAL A 87 -13.40 -1.51 15.51
C VAL A 87 -13.27 -3.01 15.46
N THR A 88 -13.92 -3.62 14.45
CA THR A 88 -13.83 -5.05 14.15
C THR A 88 -13.14 -5.21 12.81
N LEU A 89 -12.18 -6.11 12.72
CA LEU A 89 -11.44 -6.40 11.49
C LEU A 89 -11.61 -7.88 11.10
N GLU A 90 -11.78 -8.11 9.81
CA GLU A 90 -11.68 -9.44 9.21
C GLU A 90 -10.21 -9.85 9.11
N PRO A 91 -9.91 -11.17 9.01
CA PRO A 91 -8.53 -11.64 8.93
C PRO A 91 -7.91 -11.28 7.56
N PHE A 92 -6.61 -11.02 7.59
CA PHE A 92 -5.84 -10.66 6.40
C PHE A 92 -4.38 -11.09 6.54
N TRP A 93 -3.62 -11.14 5.46
CA TRP A 93 -2.16 -11.20 5.51
C TRP A 93 -1.58 -9.80 5.37
N MET A 94 -0.50 -9.55 6.10
CA MET A 94 0.26 -8.31 6.01
C MET A 94 1.73 -8.60 5.65
N GLY A 95 2.34 -7.73 4.88
CA GLY A 95 3.78 -7.76 4.63
C GLY A 95 4.56 -7.73 5.94
N LYS A 96 5.46 -8.71 6.12
CA LYS A 96 6.29 -8.83 7.32
C LYS A 96 7.12 -7.57 7.59
N THR A 97 7.52 -6.89 6.53
CA THR A 97 8.29 -5.65 6.51
C THR A 97 7.66 -4.67 5.51
N GLU A 98 8.20 -3.49 5.42
CA GLU A 98 7.92 -2.56 4.32
C GLU A 98 8.32 -3.19 2.98
N ILE A 99 7.72 -2.70 1.88
CA ILE A 99 8.14 -3.05 0.52
C ILE A 99 9.55 -2.50 0.28
N THR A 100 10.44 -3.37 -0.12
CA THR A 100 11.83 -3.00 -0.41
C THR A 100 12.02 -2.49 -1.83
N TRP A 101 13.09 -1.74 -2.07
CA TRP A 101 13.53 -1.37 -3.42
C TRP A 101 13.65 -2.57 -4.34
N ASN A 102 14.14 -3.72 -3.83
CA ASN A 102 14.20 -4.95 -4.63
C ASN A 102 12.84 -5.36 -5.21
N ALA A 103 11.75 -5.16 -4.47
CA ALA A 103 10.40 -5.49 -4.95
C ALA A 103 9.80 -4.36 -5.80
N TYR A 104 9.97 -3.12 -5.37
CA TYR A 104 9.41 -1.95 -6.03
C TYR A 104 10.02 -1.72 -7.41
N ASP A 105 11.34 -1.92 -7.54
CA ASP A 105 12.07 -1.76 -8.81
C ASP A 105 11.63 -2.77 -9.88
N VAL A 106 11.13 -3.94 -9.50
CA VAL A 106 10.62 -4.90 -10.50
C VAL A 106 9.54 -4.27 -11.36
N TRP A 107 8.66 -3.49 -10.74
CA TRP A 107 7.62 -2.75 -11.43
C TRP A 107 8.13 -1.43 -12.00
N MET A 108 8.78 -0.60 -11.18
CA MET A 108 9.22 0.74 -11.55
C MET A 108 10.21 0.73 -12.72
N SER A 109 11.12 -0.23 -12.75
CA SER A 109 12.20 -0.34 -13.74
C SER A 109 11.98 -1.45 -14.76
N ASP A 110 10.77 -2.02 -14.92
CA ASP A 110 10.44 -3.07 -15.88
C ASP A 110 11.34 -4.33 -15.80
N ILE A 111 11.91 -4.62 -14.64
CA ILE A 111 12.92 -5.69 -14.51
C ILE A 111 12.38 -7.04 -14.99
N ASP A 112 11.12 -7.35 -14.69
CA ASP A 112 10.48 -8.58 -15.18
C ASP A 112 10.42 -8.63 -16.72
N ILE A 113 10.00 -7.54 -17.36
CA ILE A 113 9.93 -7.43 -18.82
C ILE A 113 11.33 -7.55 -19.43
N GLN A 114 12.32 -6.90 -18.82
CA GLN A 114 13.72 -6.97 -19.29
C GLN A 114 14.27 -8.40 -19.14
N ILE A 115 14.03 -9.07 -18.03
CA ILE A 115 14.44 -10.48 -17.81
C ILE A 115 13.80 -11.38 -18.89
N ARG A 116 12.50 -11.23 -19.15
CA ARG A 116 11.81 -12.00 -20.22
C ARG A 116 12.45 -11.76 -21.58
N LYS A 117 12.76 -10.53 -21.94
CA LYS A 117 13.44 -10.19 -23.20
C LYS A 117 14.82 -10.82 -23.30
N VAL A 118 15.64 -10.70 -22.27
CA VAL A 118 17.02 -11.25 -22.26
C VAL A 118 17.03 -12.78 -22.41
N TYR A 119 16.10 -13.46 -21.75
CA TYR A 119 16.04 -14.93 -21.77
C TYR A 119 15.07 -15.50 -22.81
N GLY A 120 14.55 -14.68 -23.73
CA GLY A 120 13.65 -15.12 -24.79
C GLY A 120 12.33 -15.74 -24.27
N LYS A 121 11.90 -15.37 -23.07
CA LYS A 121 10.65 -15.87 -22.47
C LYS A 121 9.46 -15.11 -23.01
N LYS A 122 8.45 -15.83 -23.49
CA LYS A 122 7.17 -15.24 -23.90
C LYS A 122 6.38 -14.80 -22.66
N ALA A 123 5.66 -13.68 -22.78
CA ALA A 123 4.70 -13.25 -21.78
C ALA A 123 3.61 -14.32 -21.61
N ASN A 124 3.34 -14.70 -20.38
CA ASN A 124 2.21 -15.56 -20.03
C ASN A 124 0.93 -14.72 -19.81
N ALA A 125 -0.18 -15.36 -19.47
CA ALA A 125 -1.45 -14.66 -19.29
C ALA A 125 -1.44 -13.65 -18.12
N ARG A 126 -0.64 -13.86 -17.06
CA ARG A 126 -0.47 -12.91 -15.97
C ARG A 126 0.40 -11.73 -16.38
N ASP A 127 1.46 -11.99 -17.13
CA ASP A 127 2.28 -10.93 -17.70
C ASP A 127 1.44 -10.00 -18.58
N LEU A 128 0.58 -10.55 -19.45
CA LEU A 128 -0.30 -9.76 -20.32
C LEU A 128 -1.32 -8.88 -19.55
N LEU A 129 -1.69 -9.27 -18.33
CA LEU A 129 -2.52 -8.45 -17.43
C LEU A 129 -1.70 -7.39 -16.67
N ALA A 130 -0.47 -7.71 -16.30
CA ALA A 130 0.39 -6.84 -15.52
C ALA A 130 1.15 -5.81 -16.36
N ASP A 131 1.61 -6.20 -17.56
CA ASP A 131 2.43 -5.34 -18.44
C ASP A 131 1.76 -3.99 -18.78
N PRO A 132 0.43 -3.90 -19.05
CA PRO A 132 -0.23 -2.60 -19.22
C PRO A 132 -0.12 -1.67 -18.01
N LEU A 133 -0.07 -2.22 -16.81
CA LEU A 133 0.08 -1.44 -15.57
C LEU A 133 1.53 -0.95 -15.36
N THR A 134 2.50 -1.50 -16.10
CA THR A 134 3.85 -0.96 -16.14
C THR A 134 3.98 0.22 -17.11
N ILE A 135 3.05 0.39 -18.04
CA ILE A 135 2.95 1.57 -18.90
C ILE A 135 2.54 2.79 -18.10
N SER A 136 1.63 2.60 -17.13
CA SER A 136 1.21 3.63 -16.16
C SER A 136 2.08 3.60 -14.90
N LYS A 137 3.38 3.51 -15.07
CA LYS A 137 4.36 3.49 -13.98
C LYS A 137 5.06 4.84 -13.86
N PRO A 138 5.79 5.07 -12.76
CA PRO A 138 6.64 6.23 -12.65
C PRO A 138 7.59 6.36 -13.85
N THR A 139 7.67 7.53 -14.44
CA THR A 139 8.79 7.88 -15.30
C THR A 139 10.06 7.75 -14.46
N ALA A 140 11.14 7.21 -15.04
CA ALA A 140 12.41 7.12 -14.34
C ALA A 140 12.78 8.50 -13.76
N PRO A 141 13.02 8.60 -12.44
CA PRO A 141 13.31 9.88 -11.81
C PRO A 141 14.65 10.43 -12.33
N TYR A 142 14.77 11.74 -12.33
CA TYR A 142 16.00 12.41 -12.73
C TYR A 142 17.13 12.24 -11.69
N THR A 143 16.78 11.82 -10.48
CA THR A 143 17.72 11.61 -9.39
C THR A 143 17.52 10.22 -8.79
N ASP A 144 18.54 9.74 -8.09
CA ASP A 144 18.43 8.53 -7.27
C ASP A 144 17.49 8.79 -6.09
N MET A 145 16.30 8.20 -6.15
CA MET A 145 15.27 8.36 -5.10
C MET A 145 15.60 7.62 -3.80
N SER A 146 16.73 6.91 -3.75
CA SER A 146 17.29 6.39 -2.48
C SER A 146 18.17 7.43 -1.78
N PHE A 147 18.51 8.51 -2.47
CA PHE A 147 19.40 9.58 -1.98
C PHE A 147 20.73 9.05 -1.43
N GLY A 148 21.21 7.92 -1.99
CA GLY A 148 22.44 7.27 -1.56
C GLY A 148 22.36 6.50 -0.24
N MET A 149 21.20 6.45 0.41
CA MET A 149 21.01 5.73 1.68
C MET A 149 20.98 4.20 1.52
N GLY A 150 20.87 3.71 0.27
CA GLY A 150 20.93 2.27 -0.05
C GLY A 150 19.63 1.69 -0.55
N THR A 151 19.75 0.61 -1.35
CA THR A 151 18.60 -0.02 -2.02
C THR A 151 18.42 -1.49 -1.68
N ARG A 152 19.51 -2.27 -1.58
CA ARG A 152 19.41 -3.72 -1.39
C ARG A 152 18.90 -4.09 0.00
N SER A 153 17.66 -4.58 0.06
CA SER A 153 16.92 -4.91 1.29
C SER A 153 16.59 -3.69 2.17
N TYR A 154 16.63 -2.50 1.61
CA TYR A 154 16.12 -1.29 2.24
C TYR A 154 14.70 -1.01 1.77
N PRO A 155 13.87 -0.31 2.58
CA PRO A 155 12.52 0.06 2.17
C PRO A 155 12.56 1.00 0.96
N ALA A 156 11.63 0.86 0.04
CA ALA A 156 11.40 1.84 -1.01
C ALA A 156 10.75 3.09 -0.40
N ILE A 157 11.21 4.26 -0.81
CA ILE A 157 10.76 5.56 -0.28
C ILE A 157 10.40 6.54 -1.39
N CYS A 158 9.93 7.71 -1.02
CA CYS A 158 9.66 8.85 -1.92
C CYS A 158 8.55 8.61 -2.95
N MET A 159 7.76 7.55 -2.85
CA MET A 159 6.60 7.37 -3.71
C MET A 159 5.37 8.05 -3.14
N THR A 160 4.48 8.50 -4.03
CA THR A 160 3.15 8.94 -3.63
C THR A 160 2.29 7.76 -3.19
N GLN A 161 1.19 8.02 -2.47
CA GLN A 161 0.19 6.98 -2.19
C GLN A 161 -0.38 6.38 -3.48
N HIS A 162 -0.56 7.21 -4.54
CA HIS A 162 -0.98 6.75 -5.86
C HIS A 162 -0.01 5.71 -6.43
N ALA A 163 1.29 5.97 -6.40
CA ALA A 163 2.30 5.02 -6.88
C ALA A 163 2.29 3.72 -6.07
N ALA A 164 2.20 3.80 -4.75
CA ALA A 164 2.11 2.63 -3.88
C ALA A 164 0.85 1.78 -4.17
N ARG A 165 -0.29 2.42 -4.41
CA ARG A 165 -1.54 1.74 -4.83
C ARG A 165 -1.41 1.09 -6.20
N THR A 166 -0.78 1.77 -7.16
CA THR A 166 -0.56 1.23 -8.52
C THR A 166 0.38 0.03 -8.49
N PHE A 167 1.43 0.07 -7.66
CA PHE A 167 2.26 -1.11 -7.38
C PHE A 167 1.42 -2.29 -6.87
N CYS A 168 0.51 -2.06 -5.94
CA CYS A 168 -0.39 -3.12 -5.43
C CYS A 168 -1.29 -3.68 -6.53
N GLN A 169 -1.81 -2.84 -7.43
CA GLN A 169 -2.62 -3.27 -8.57
C GLN A 169 -1.80 -4.11 -9.55
N TRP A 170 -0.59 -3.66 -9.87
CA TRP A 170 0.35 -4.42 -10.69
C TRP A 170 0.68 -5.78 -10.06
N LEU A 171 1.02 -5.82 -8.77
CA LEU A 171 1.32 -7.05 -8.06
C LEU A 171 0.11 -7.99 -8.06
N SER A 172 -1.09 -7.46 -7.91
CA SER A 172 -2.34 -8.24 -7.97
C SER A 172 -2.55 -8.87 -9.35
N ALA A 173 -2.35 -8.11 -10.43
CA ALA A 173 -2.44 -8.62 -11.79
C ALA A 173 -1.37 -9.70 -12.06
N LYS A 174 -0.13 -9.44 -11.63
CA LYS A 174 1.02 -10.32 -11.82
C LYS A 174 0.85 -11.66 -11.10
N THR A 175 0.36 -11.64 -9.87
CA THR A 175 0.28 -12.82 -9.01
C THR A 175 -1.08 -13.52 -9.03
N GLY A 176 -2.13 -12.81 -9.43
CA GLY A 176 -3.51 -13.29 -9.37
C GLY A 176 -4.11 -13.28 -7.97
N ARG A 177 -3.43 -12.67 -6.99
CA ARG A 177 -3.91 -12.47 -5.63
C ARG A 177 -4.12 -10.98 -5.41
N TYR A 178 -5.17 -10.62 -4.68
CA TYR A 178 -5.52 -9.22 -4.48
C TYR A 178 -4.67 -8.58 -3.36
N TYR A 179 -3.84 -7.62 -3.71
CA TYR A 179 -3.04 -6.81 -2.80
C TYR A 179 -3.48 -5.36 -2.81
N ARG A 180 -3.37 -4.70 -1.66
CA ARG A 180 -3.61 -3.27 -1.47
C ARG A 180 -2.79 -2.71 -0.32
N LEU A 181 -2.80 -1.41 -0.14
CA LEU A 181 -2.36 -0.79 1.11
C LEU A 181 -3.29 -1.20 2.25
N PRO A 182 -2.81 -1.27 3.50
CA PRO A 182 -3.68 -1.42 4.66
C PRO A 182 -4.60 -0.21 4.81
N THR A 183 -5.75 -0.41 5.44
CA THR A 183 -6.48 0.72 6.04
C THR A 183 -5.73 1.19 7.28
N GLU A 184 -6.02 2.41 7.72
CA GLU A 184 -5.43 2.94 8.95
C GLU A 184 -5.75 2.05 10.16
N ALA A 185 -6.96 1.51 10.23
CA ALA A 185 -7.37 0.59 11.28
C ALA A 185 -6.65 -0.76 11.21
N GLU A 186 -6.45 -1.32 10.02
CA GLU A 186 -5.68 -2.57 9.85
C GLU A 186 -4.22 -2.37 10.24
N TRP A 187 -3.64 -1.24 9.87
CA TRP A 187 -2.26 -0.92 10.20
C TRP A 187 -2.05 -0.83 11.71
N GLU A 188 -2.89 -0.04 12.42
CA GLU A 188 -2.76 0.12 13.88
C GLU A 188 -3.03 -1.18 14.63
N TYR A 189 -4.02 -1.96 14.22
CA TYR A 189 -4.31 -3.27 14.77
C TYR A 189 -3.11 -4.21 14.68
N ALA A 190 -2.52 -4.27 13.49
CA ALA A 190 -1.34 -5.09 13.24
C ALA A 190 -0.11 -4.58 14.00
N CYS A 191 0.07 -3.26 14.12
CA CYS A 191 1.13 -2.64 14.90
C CYS A 191 1.01 -3.02 16.38
N ARG A 192 -0.17 -2.88 16.97
CA ARG A 192 -0.44 -3.23 18.37
C ARG A 192 -0.30 -4.73 18.66
N ALA A 193 -0.62 -5.58 17.72
CA ALA A 193 -0.51 -7.04 17.86
C ALA A 193 -1.10 -7.57 19.18
N GLY A 194 -2.31 -7.11 19.52
CA GLY A 194 -3.03 -7.49 20.73
C GLY A 194 -2.74 -6.65 21.97
N THR A 195 -1.80 -5.69 21.92
CA THR A 195 -1.52 -4.80 23.08
C THR A 195 -2.39 -3.54 23.04
N THR A 196 -2.52 -2.91 24.21
CA THR A 196 -3.21 -1.61 24.38
C THR A 196 -2.25 -0.48 24.75
N THR A 197 -0.97 -0.78 24.82
CA THR A 197 0.11 0.12 25.21
C THR A 197 0.53 1.07 24.09
N ALA A 198 1.29 2.11 24.42
CA ALA A 198 1.78 3.09 23.45
C ALA A 198 2.60 2.45 22.31
N TYR A 199 3.38 1.42 22.62
CA TYR A 199 4.12 0.61 21.64
C TYR A 199 3.70 -0.86 21.79
N SER A 200 3.98 -1.68 20.79
CA SER A 200 3.67 -3.11 20.79
C SER A 200 4.39 -3.92 21.89
N PHE A 201 5.39 -3.35 22.52
CA PHE A 201 6.19 -3.96 23.60
C PHE A 201 5.96 -3.30 24.97
N GLY A 202 5.05 -2.34 25.11
CA GLY A 202 4.72 -1.65 26.36
C GLY A 202 4.69 -0.13 26.23
N ASP A 203 4.65 0.57 27.37
CA ASP A 203 4.59 2.05 27.43
C ASP A 203 5.96 2.71 27.57
N ASN A 204 7.01 1.93 27.82
CA ASN A 204 8.34 2.46 28.10
C ASN A 204 9.19 2.55 26.83
N ALA A 205 9.37 3.78 26.34
CA ALA A 205 10.19 4.06 25.18
C ALA A 205 11.69 3.71 25.33
N LYS A 206 12.19 3.40 26.54
CA LYS A 206 13.60 3.00 26.74
C LYS A 206 13.98 1.76 25.95
N ASN A 207 13.02 0.87 25.68
CA ASN A 207 13.25 -0.36 24.91
C ASN A 207 13.07 -0.15 23.40
N LEU A 208 12.66 1.05 22.95
CA LEU A 208 12.35 1.32 21.55
C LEU A 208 13.51 0.96 20.61
N GLY A 209 14.75 1.21 21.04
CA GLY A 209 15.94 0.89 20.25
C GLY A 209 16.13 -0.58 19.88
N GLU A 210 15.45 -1.51 20.58
CA GLU A 210 15.45 -2.94 20.24
C GLU A 210 14.48 -3.25 19.09
N TYR A 211 13.42 -2.45 18.94
CA TYR A 211 12.29 -2.68 18.01
C TYR A 211 12.29 -1.74 16.82
N ALA A 212 12.99 -0.60 16.89
CA ALA A 212 12.84 0.49 15.94
C ALA A 212 14.15 1.14 15.50
N TRP A 213 14.17 1.62 14.26
CA TRP A 213 15.11 2.61 13.76
C TRP A 213 14.42 3.98 13.80
N PHE A 214 14.97 4.93 14.55
CA PHE A 214 14.43 6.24 14.78
C PHE A 214 15.55 7.26 15.01
N TYR A 215 15.25 8.52 15.25
CA TYR A 215 16.20 9.62 15.32
C TYR A 215 17.47 9.30 16.13
N ASP A 216 17.32 8.68 17.32
CA ASP A 216 18.47 8.46 18.21
C ASP A 216 19.43 7.34 17.74
N ASN A 217 19.02 6.45 16.82
CA ASN A 217 19.81 5.27 16.48
C ASN A 217 19.90 4.94 14.99
N ALA A 218 19.22 5.68 14.14
CA ALA A 218 19.17 5.39 12.71
C ALA A 218 20.39 5.95 11.93
N GLY A 219 21.14 6.92 12.50
CA GLY A 219 22.29 7.52 11.83
C GLY A 219 21.89 8.37 10.63
N GLU A 220 20.80 9.16 10.77
CA GLU A 220 20.28 10.09 9.76
C GLU A 220 19.86 9.42 8.43
N GLN A 221 19.49 8.14 8.47
CA GLN A 221 19.05 7.40 7.29
C GLN A 221 18.17 6.20 7.65
N TYR A 222 17.32 5.77 6.72
CA TYR A 222 16.61 4.53 6.88
C TYR A 222 17.56 3.32 6.84
N GLN A 223 17.12 2.20 7.37
CA GLN A 223 17.92 1.00 7.53
C GLN A 223 17.32 -0.20 6.79
N LYS A 224 18.09 -1.27 6.63
CA LYS A 224 17.58 -2.52 6.06
C LYS A 224 16.41 -3.04 6.86
N VAL A 225 15.37 -3.48 6.17
CA VAL A 225 14.15 -4.02 6.79
C VAL A 225 14.43 -5.25 7.64
N GLY A 226 13.64 -5.45 8.71
CA GLY A 226 13.67 -6.66 9.53
C GLY A 226 14.94 -6.83 10.37
N ARG A 227 15.61 -5.75 10.76
CA ARG A 227 16.86 -5.81 11.56
C ARG A 227 16.65 -5.60 13.05
N LYS A 228 15.48 -5.13 13.44
CA LYS A 228 15.06 -4.99 14.82
C LYS A 228 14.09 -6.09 15.22
N LEU A 229 13.79 -6.22 16.49
CA LEU A 229 12.84 -7.21 16.99
C LEU A 229 11.44 -6.96 16.41
N PRO A 230 10.70 -8.02 16.06
CA PRO A 230 9.33 -7.90 15.60
C PRO A 230 8.36 -7.65 16.76
N ASN A 231 7.16 -7.21 16.41
CA ASN A 231 6.06 -7.20 17.35
C ASN A 231 5.55 -8.64 17.67
N PRO A 232 4.59 -8.83 18.59
CA PRO A 232 4.09 -10.15 18.96
C PRO A 232 3.54 -11.00 17.80
N TRP A 233 3.14 -10.40 16.68
CA TRP A 233 2.66 -11.12 15.49
C TRP A 233 3.73 -11.32 14.43
N GLY A 234 4.99 -10.99 14.74
CA GLY A 234 6.13 -11.23 13.84
C GLY A 234 6.37 -10.13 12.82
N LEU A 235 5.64 -9.01 12.88
CA LEU A 235 5.82 -7.86 11.99
C LEU A 235 7.00 -7.02 12.48
N HIS A 236 7.89 -6.64 11.57
CA HIS A 236 9.04 -5.78 11.84
C HIS A 236 8.76 -4.34 11.41
N ASP A 237 9.55 -3.43 11.98
CA ASP A 237 9.63 -2.03 11.60
C ASP A 237 8.29 -1.25 11.74
N MET A 238 7.39 -1.74 12.60
CA MET A 238 6.09 -1.09 12.85
C MET A 238 6.21 0.22 13.65
N HIS A 239 7.36 0.51 14.24
CA HIS A 239 7.64 1.65 15.09
C HIS A 239 8.86 2.44 14.60
N GLY A 240 8.94 2.78 13.30
CA GLY A 240 10.07 3.54 12.76
C GLY A 240 10.54 3.02 11.42
N ASN A 241 11.81 3.18 11.13
CA ASN A 241 12.43 2.97 9.83
C ASN A 241 11.84 3.91 8.78
N VAL A 242 10.71 3.59 8.14
CA VAL A 242 9.98 4.56 7.30
C VAL A 242 8.50 4.60 7.67
N SER A 243 7.91 5.79 7.62
CA SER A 243 6.47 5.97 7.74
C SER A 243 5.75 5.30 6.56
N GLU A 244 4.57 4.75 6.79
CA GLU A 244 3.91 3.91 5.81
C GLU A 244 2.58 4.45 5.35
N TRP A 245 2.39 4.51 4.03
CA TRP A 245 1.11 4.85 3.44
C TRP A 245 0.03 3.86 3.86
N VAL A 246 -1.10 4.39 4.30
CA VAL A 246 -2.37 3.66 4.43
C VAL A 246 -3.39 4.20 3.41
N LEU A 247 -4.50 3.48 3.21
CA LEU A 247 -5.51 3.87 2.20
C LEU A 247 -6.27 5.14 2.56
N ASP A 248 -6.33 5.48 3.84
CA ASP A 248 -7.26 6.45 4.38
C ASP A 248 -6.93 7.90 4.01
N GLN A 249 -7.99 8.68 3.80
CA GLN A 249 -7.92 10.13 3.85
C GLN A 249 -7.60 10.55 5.29
N TYR A 250 -6.63 11.42 5.47
CA TYR A 250 -6.43 12.03 6.78
C TYR A 250 -7.54 13.07 7.05
N ASP A 251 -8.11 12.98 8.24
CA ASP A 251 -9.01 13.98 8.82
C ASP A 251 -8.66 14.07 10.31
N GLU A 252 -8.33 15.25 10.80
CA GLU A 252 -7.95 15.46 12.19
C GLU A 252 -9.04 15.01 13.16
N ALA A 253 -10.31 15.23 12.80
CA ALA A 253 -11.47 14.77 13.57
C ALA A 253 -12.01 13.41 13.07
N GLY A 254 -11.24 12.66 12.28
CA GLY A 254 -11.72 11.48 11.55
C GLY A 254 -12.34 10.40 12.44
N TYR A 255 -11.73 10.12 13.58
CA TYR A 255 -12.26 9.09 14.49
C TYR A 255 -13.60 9.49 15.13
N ALA A 256 -13.83 10.77 15.36
CA ALA A 256 -15.14 11.27 15.82
C ALA A 256 -16.23 11.13 14.74
N LYS A 257 -15.85 11.23 13.46
CA LYS A 257 -16.76 11.11 12.32
C LYS A 257 -17.04 9.67 11.88
N LEU A 258 -16.25 8.70 12.38
CA LEU A 258 -16.53 7.29 12.12
C LEU A 258 -17.91 6.92 12.68
N GLY A 259 -18.74 6.29 11.85
CA GLY A 259 -20.11 5.90 12.20
C GLY A 259 -20.20 4.93 13.37
N LYS A 260 -21.38 4.35 13.61
CA LYS A 260 -21.59 3.42 14.73
C LYS A 260 -21.11 1.99 14.43
N GLN A 261 -21.15 1.57 13.18
CA GLN A 261 -20.64 0.25 12.73
C GLN A 261 -19.24 0.40 12.17
N LEU A 262 -18.27 -0.14 12.87
CA LEU A 262 -16.86 0.00 12.53
C LEU A 262 -16.25 -1.36 12.14
N ASN A 263 -16.91 -2.03 11.19
CA ASN A 263 -16.37 -3.24 10.58
C ASN A 263 -15.51 -2.85 9.36
N ASN A 264 -14.22 -3.17 9.41
CA ASN A 264 -13.24 -2.83 8.38
C ASN A 264 -13.37 -1.35 7.95
N PRO A 265 -13.24 -0.37 8.87
CA PRO A 265 -13.44 1.04 8.56
C PRO A 265 -12.41 1.53 7.55
N LEU A 266 -12.82 2.47 6.72
CA LEU A 266 -11.97 3.16 5.75
C LEU A 266 -12.53 4.58 5.56
N SER A 267 -11.70 5.57 5.77
CA SER A 267 -11.94 6.94 5.33
C SER A 267 -11.58 7.04 3.84
N VAL A 268 -12.58 6.83 2.96
CA VAL A 268 -12.35 6.79 1.51
C VAL A 268 -11.74 8.10 1.04
N PRO A 269 -10.59 8.07 0.35
CA PRO A 269 -9.95 9.26 -0.16
C PRO A 269 -10.82 10.04 -1.14
N ALA A 270 -10.95 11.34 -0.91
CA ALA A 270 -11.74 12.26 -1.73
C ALA A 270 -10.89 13.39 -2.34
N ILE A 271 -9.77 13.71 -1.74
CA ILE A 271 -8.84 14.78 -2.15
C ILE A 271 -7.41 14.27 -2.08
N LEU A 272 -6.48 14.93 -2.78
CA LEU A 272 -5.09 14.51 -2.84
C LEU A 272 -4.37 14.63 -1.49
N PHE A 273 -4.50 15.77 -0.85
CA PHE A 273 -3.92 16.08 0.45
C PHE A 273 -5.01 16.51 1.45
N PRO A 274 -4.84 16.19 2.73
CA PRO A 274 -3.84 15.27 3.28
C PRO A 274 -4.23 13.80 3.17
N ARG A 275 -3.25 12.90 3.04
CA ARG A 275 -3.38 11.45 3.17
C ARG A 275 -2.72 11.00 4.46
N THR A 276 -3.10 9.83 4.97
CA THR A 276 -2.55 9.30 6.23
C THR A 276 -1.31 8.45 5.99
N VAL A 277 -0.27 8.67 6.80
CA VAL A 277 0.84 7.74 7.02
C VAL A 277 0.94 7.38 8.49
N ARG A 278 1.55 6.22 8.78
CA ARG A 278 1.62 5.61 10.11
C ARG A 278 3.05 5.14 10.41
N GLY A 279 3.35 4.90 11.71
CA GLY A 279 4.56 4.23 12.15
C GLY A 279 5.68 5.15 12.62
N GLY A 280 5.75 6.38 12.12
CA GLY A 280 6.93 7.22 12.26
C GLY A 280 8.11 6.69 11.47
N SER A 281 9.24 7.35 11.53
CA SER A 281 10.39 7.08 10.66
C SER A 281 11.74 7.24 11.37
N TRP A 282 12.80 7.00 10.61
CA TRP A 282 14.18 7.17 11.05
C TRP A 282 14.53 8.59 11.54
N GLN A 283 13.80 9.60 11.10
CA GLN A 283 14.04 11.01 11.48
C GLN A 283 13.17 11.46 12.65
N ASP A 284 12.25 10.63 13.13
CA ASP A 284 11.29 11.01 14.16
C ASP A 284 11.76 10.65 15.57
N ALA A 285 11.37 11.47 16.54
CA ALA A 285 11.60 11.18 17.96
C ALA A 285 10.69 10.04 18.45
N ALA A 286 11.10 9.32 19.48
CA ALA A 286 10.38 8.19 20.06
C ALA A 286 8.88 8.43 20.26
N THR A 287 8.48 9.62 20.66
CA THR A 287 7.06 9.98 20.91
C THR A 287 6.18 9.93 19.66
N GLN A 288 6.78 10.03 18.47
CA GLN A 288 6.09 9.96 17.18
C GLN A 288 5.94 8.52 16.64
N LEU A 289 6.58 7.55 17.30
CA LEU A 289 6.57 6.15 16.88
C LEU A 289 5.52 5.30 17.62
N ARG A 290 4.65 5.92 18.44
CA ARG A 290 3.58 5.22 19.17
C ARG A 290 2.57 4.61 18.17
N SER A 291 1.97 3.51 18.54
CA SER A 291 1.02 2.77 17.68
C SER A 291 -0.13 3.63 17.15
N ALA A 292 -0.59 4.63 17.93
CA ALA A 292 -1.74 5.48 17.60
C ALA A 292 -1.37 6.75 16.82
N VAL A 293 -0.09 7.08 16.68
CA VAL A 293 0.32 8.32 15.99
C VAL A 293 -0.10 8.29 14.52
N ARG A 294 -0.67 9.38 14.08
CA ARG A 294 -1.14 9.64 12.71
C ARG A 294 -0.37 10.82 12.13
N VAL A 295 0.01 10.76 10.87
CA VAL A 295 0.66 11.88 10.20
C VAL A 295 -0.07 12.19 8.90
N ALA A 296 -0.33 13.47 8.68
CA ALA A 296 -0.93 14.00 7.45
C ALA A 296 0.16 14.25 6.40
N SER A 297 -0.05 13.80 5.18
CA SER A 297 0.79 14.23 4.07
C SER A 297 0.50 15.68 3.69
N THR A 298 1.51 16.39 3.20
CA THR A 298 1.40 17.79 2.77
C THR A 298 1.88 17.99 1.34
N GLU A 299 1.53 19.11 0.73
CA GLU A 299 2.03 19.51 -0.59
C GLU A 299 3.54 19.76 -0.56
N ASP A 300 4.10 20.16 0.59
CA ASP A 300 5.53 20.42 0.78
C ASP A 300 6.41 19.18 0.48
N TRP A 301 5.84 17.98 0.56
CA TRP A 301 6.56 16.74 0.20
C TRP A 301 6.95 16.67 -1.30
N LYS A 302 6.55 17.66 -2.09
CA LYS A 302 6.87 17.84 -3.52
C LYS A 302 7.58 19.14 -3.84
N GLU A 303 8.01 19.88 -2.85
CA GLU A 303 8.54 21.25 -3.06
C GLU A 303 9.72 21.27 -4.05
N GLN A 304 10.60 20.27 -3.98
CA GLN A 304 11.77 20.16 -4.85
C GLN A 304 11.52 19.43 -6.17
N ASP A 305 10.26 19.03 -6.48
CA ASP A 305 9.96 18.38 -7.76
C ASP A 305 10.10 19.40 -8.92
N PRO A 306 11.09 19.22 -9.83
CA PRO A 306 11.34 20.17 -10.91
C PRO A 306 10.35 20.03 -12.08
N GLN A 307 9.47 19.05 -12.05
CA GLN A 307 8.52 18.78 -13.15
C GLN A 307 7.34 19.77 -13.12
N ILE A 308 6.88 20.17 -14.30
CA ILE A 308 5.66 20.98 -14.49
C ILE A 308 4.80 20.29 -15.53
N PRO A 309 3.63 19.74 -15.16
CA PRO A 309 3.11 19.60 -13.78
C PRO A 309 3.98 18.67 -12.92
N GLN A 310 3.93 18.85 -11.60
CA GLN A 310 4.66 18.01 -10.66
C GLN A 310 4.26 16.53 -10.80
N SER A 311 5.21 15.62 -10.56
CA SER A 311 4.99 14.19 -10.70
C SER A 311 3.85 13.67 -9.83
N ILE A 312 2.99 12.83 -10.40
CA ILE A 312 1.98 12.09 -9.63
C ILE A 312 2.57 10.85 -8.94
N TRP A 313 3.83 10.52 -9.21
CA TRP A 313 4.47 9.29 -8.77
C TRP A 313 5.40 9.49 -7.58
N TYR A 314 6.01 10.68 -7.43
CA TYR A 314 7.03 10.94 -6.43
C TYR A 314 6.65 12.07 -5.48
N HIS A 315 7.09 11.91 -4.25
CA HIS A 315 7.22 12.95 -3.24
C HIS A 315 8.72 13.17 -2.98
N THR A 316 9.31 14.10 -3.70
CA THR A 316 10.77 14.35 -3.71
C THR A 316 11.36 14.65 -2.33
N ASP A 317 10.54 15.19 -1.43
CA ASP A 317 10.92 15.61 -0.09
C ASP A 317 10.46 14.64 1.02
N ALA A 318 9.83 13.52 0.64
CA ALA A 318 9.34 12.53 1.59
C ALA A 318 10.32 11.33 1.72
N LEU A 319 11.58 11.59 2.06
CA LEU A 319 12.64 10.59 2.22
C LEU A 319 12.35 9.59 3.35
N HIS A 320 11.34 9.87 4.13
CA HIS A 320 10.93 9.11 5.31
C HIS A 320 9.66 8.28 5.08
N VAL A 321 9.12 8.23 3.86
CA VAL A 321 7.83 7.58 3.59
C VAL A 321 7.97 6.45 2.58
N GLY A 322 7.54 5.27 2.99
CA GLY A 322 7.40 4.05 2.19
C GLY A 322 6.01 3.45 2.36
N PHE A 323 5.90 2.13 2.25
CA PHE A 323 4.63 1.43 2.45
C PHE A 323 4.83 -0.07 2.67
N ARG A 324 3.81 -0.71 3.26
CA ARG A 324 3.64 -2.18 3.24
C ARG A 324 2.31 -2.55 2.61
N ILE A 325 2.14 -3.83 2.30
CA ILE A 325 0.95 -4.33 1.63
C ILE A 325 0.16 -5.28 2.52
N VAL A 326 -1.14 -5.37 2.24
CA VAL A 326 -2.03 -6.37 2.82
C VAL A 326 -2.76 -7.15 1.72
N ARG A 327 -3.20 -8.35 2.10
CA ARG A 327 -4.07 -9.20 1.31
C ARG A 327 -5.20 -9.70 2.21
N PRO A 328 -6.46 -9.29 1.99
CA PRO A 328 -7.58 -9.81 2.77
C PRO A 328 -7.79 -11.32 2.49
N LEU A 329 -8.27 -12.05 3.48
CA LEU A 329 -8.64 -13.46 3.30
C LEU A 329 -9.72 -13.60 2.23
N ARG A 330 -10.78 -12.80 2.32
CA ARG A 330 -11.82 -12.72 1.30
C ARG A 330 -11.43 -11.72 0.22
N THR A 331 -11.26 -12.18 -1.00
CA THR A 331 -11.07 -11.26 -2.14
C THR A 331 -12.33 -10.43 -2.33
N PRO A 332 -12.24 -9.09 -2.38
CA PRO A 332 -13.40 -8.23 -2.62
C PRO A 332 -14.04 -8.49 -3.97
N SER A 333 -15.37 -8.32 -4.05
CA SER A 333 -16.09 -8.36 -5.32
C SER A 333 -15.68 -7.21 -6.25
N ALA A 334 -15.97 -7.33 -7.55
CA ALA A 334 -15.69 -6.27 -8.52
C ALA A 334 -16.37 -4.94 -8.16
N ALA A 335 -17.57 -4.98 -7.58
CA ALA A 335 -18.27 -3.79 -7.11
C ALA A 335 -17.59 -3.14 -5.90
N GLU A 336 -17.12 -3.94 -4.92
CA GLU A 336 -16.35 -3.44 -3.78
C GLU A 336 -15.01 -2.85 -4.23
N LEU A 337 -14.32 -3.49 -5.17
CA LEU A 337 -13.09 -2.96 -5.75
C LEU A 337 -13.34 -1.58 -6.37
N LYS A 338 -14.35 -1.46 -7.23
CA LYS A 338 -14.66 -0.19 -7.92
C LYS A 338 -15.10 0.92 -6.96
N ASN A 339 -15.95 0.60 -5.99
CA ASN A 339 -16.63 1.63 -5.19
C ASN A 339 -15.88 1.98 -3.89
N LYS A 340 -14.98 1.13 -3.42
CA LYS A 340 -14.29 1.30 -2.15
C LYS A 340 -12.78 1.23 -2.32
N TRP A 341 -12.24 0.08 -2.70
CA TRP A 341 -10.82 -0.21 -2.60
C TRP A 341 -9.95 0.42 -3.69
N ASN A 342 -10.45 0.43 -4.93
CA ASN A 342 -9.76 0.99 -6.10
C ASN A 342 -10.40 2.28 -6.59
N LYS A 343 -11.23 2.93 -5.75
CA LYS A 343 -11.82 4.20 -6.14
C LYS A 343 -10.71 5.16 -6.54
N SER A 344 -10.71 5.57 -7.80
CA SER A 344 -9.78 6.56 -8.31
C SER A 344 -10.03 7.89 -7.61
N GLU A 345 -8.96 8.58 -7.32
CA GLU A 345 -9.03 9.96 -6.87
C GLU A 345 -9.68 10.81 -7.95
N PRO A 346 -10.48 11.81 -7.59
CA PRO A 346 -10.80 12.86 -8.55
C PRO A 346 -9.47 13.39 -9.09
N ALA A 347 -9.39 13.59 -10.39
CA ALA A 347 -8.23 14.19 -11.06
C ALA A 347 -8.02 15.62 -10.52
N GLN A 348 -7.38 15.75 -9.37
CA GLN A 348 -7.13 17.01 -8.68
C GLN A 348 -5.70 17.50 -8.88
N TYR A 349 -4.93 16.78 -9.74
CA TYR A 349 -3.57 17.18 -10.09
C TYR A 349 -3.50 18.37 -11.04
N ASP A 350 -4.64 18.89 -11.47
CA ASP A 350 -4.67 20.02 -12.39
C ASP A 350 -5.74 21.05 -12.02
N LYS A 351 -5.52 21.76 -10.93
CA LYS A 351 -6.28 23.00 -10.67
C LYS A 351 -5.98 24.09 -11.72
N ASP A 352 -4.81 24.01 -12.35
CA ASP A 352 -4.30 25.02 -13.27
C ASP A 352 -4.37 24.59 -14.75
N ASN A 353 -4.64 23.29 -15.04
CA ASN A 353 -4.81 22.78 -16.40
C ASN A 353 -5.93 21.73 -16.54
N PRO A 354 -7.22 22.18 -16.53
CA PRO A 354 -8.38 21.30 -16.54
C PRO A 354 -8.58 20.47 -17.83
N LYS A 355 -7.66 20.50 -18.79
CA LYS A 355 -7.87 19.91 -20.12
C LYS A 355 -7.19 18.57 -20.36
N GLU A 356 -6.24 18.13 -19.53
CA GLU A 356 -5.44 16.91 -19.81
C GLU A 356 -5.99 15.60 -19.20
N PHE A 357 -7.04 15.63 -18.37
CA PHE A 357 -7.61 14.43 -17.75
C PHE A 357 -9.12 14.33 -17.93
N LYS A 358 -9.59 14.54 -19.17
CA LYS A 358 -10.92 14.07 -19.58
C LYS A 358 -10.73 12.85 -20.45
N GLU A 359 -10.67 11.67 -19.78
CA GLU A 359 -11.21 10.40 -20.28
C GLU A 359 -11.33 9.41 -19.13
#